data_0ca3ddab43fc5598847fc4464241fa8a
#
_entry.id   0ca3ddab43fc5598847fc4464241fa8a
#
_cell.length_a   1.000
_cell.length_b   1.000
_cell.length_c   1.000
_cell.angle_alpha   90.00
_cell.angle_beta   90.00
_cell.angle_gamma   90.00
#
_symmetry.space_group_name_H-M   'P 1'
#
loop_
_entity.id
_entity.type
_entity.pdbx_description
1 polymer ?
#
loop_
_entity_poly.entity_id
_entity_poly.type
_entity_poly.pdbx_seq_one_letter_code
_entity_poly.pdbx_strand_id
1 'polypeptide(L)'
;MLFRSGIGIAFITRVAPFSDSPNMAINQVVWLFLGVVLMIAIMAFLRNPDRLANYKYTLAIVGVILLLSPMIPGIGQEIYGSRIWLHVGGFSFQPGEIAKIIIVLFLAGYLAQNREMLSVFTWHVGPFRLPDIRTLLPLLLMWGGAMLIVVFEKDLGSALVFFLVFLVMLYVATGKKFYLVIGLGLVAIGGVGAYFAFDHVQTRVATWLNPFADAQNTGYQLVQTIYSLADGD
;
A
#
# COMPACT_ATOMS: atom_id res chain seq x y z
N MET A 1 11.43 -12.12 -11.90
CA MET A 1 10.81 -10.83 -12.26
C MET A 1 10.58 -10.73 -13.77
N LEU A 2 11.61 -10.89 -14.61
CA LEU A 2 11.52 -10.78 -16.08
C LEU A 2 10.48 -11.72 -16.72
N PHE A 3 10.31 -12.93 -16.22
CA PHE A 3 9.33 -13.90 -16.74
C PHE A 3 7.88 -13.40 -16.57
N ARG A 4 7.53 -12.90 -15.38
CA ARG A 4 6.18 -12.31 -15.13
C ARG A 4 5.92 -11.08 -15.97
N SER A 5 6.93 -10.22 -16.14
CA SER A 5 6.82 -9.02 -16.97
C SER A 5 6.69 -9.39 -18.45
N GLY A 6 7.38 -10.42 -18.92
CA GLY A 6 7.26 -10.93 -20.30
C GLY A 6 5.86 -11.45 -20.60
N ILE A 7 5.29 -12.27 -19.72
CA ILE A 7 3.90 -12.73 -19.84
C ILE A 7 2.94 -11.56 -19.85
N GLY A 8 3.07 -10.63 -18.89
CA GLY A 8 2.22 -9.43 -18.83
C GLY A 8 2.25 -8.61 -20.11
N ILE A 9 3.44 -8.38 -20.68
CA ILE A 9 3.59 -7.67 -21.96
C ILE A 9 2.89 -8.43 -23.09
N ALA A 10 3.08 -9.77 -23.18
CA ALA A 10 2.44 -10.57 -24.21
C ALA A 10 0.90 -10.48 -24.18
N PHE A 11 0.31 -10.57 -22.99
CA PHE A 11 -1.13 -10.40 -22.82
C PHE A 11 -1.60 -8.98 -23.16
N ILE A 12 -0.90 -7.95 -22.70
CA ILE A 12 -1.25 -6.55 -23.00
C ILE A 12 -1.14 -6.29 -24.51
N THR A 13 -0.11 -6.80 -25.17
CA THR A 13 0.08 -6.66 -26.62
C THR A 13 -1.06 -7.32 -27.40
N ARG A 14 -1.55 -8.47 -26.91
CA ARG A 14 -2.69 -9.18 -27.53
C ARG A 14 -4.01 -8.43 -27.36
N VAL A 15 -4.23 -7.79 -26.22
CA VAL A 15 -5.50 -7.10 -25.88
C VAL A 15 -5.51 -5.65 -26.36
N ALA A 16 -4.35 -4.99 -26.47
CA ALA A 16 -4.24 -3.58 -26.85
C ALA A 16 -4.99 -3.17 -28.13
N PRO A 17 -5.00 -3.96 -29.23
CA PRO A 17 -5.74 -3.61 -30.45
C PRO A 17 -7.26 -3.54 -30.26
N PHE A 18 -7.79 -4.21 -29.23
CA PHE A 18 -9.23 -4.27 -28.91
C PHE A 18 -9.62 -3.29 -27.80
N SER A 19 -8.68 -2.50 -27.29
CA SER A 19 -8.88 -1.50 -26.24
C SER A 19 -8.93 -0.08 -26.82
N ASP A 20 -9.53 0.84 -26.06
CA ASP A 20 -9.56 2.28 -26.40
C ASP A 20 -8.17 2.94 -26.36
N SER A 21 -7.12 2.21 -26.00
CA SER A 21 -5.76 2.70 -25.83
C SER A 21 -4.74 1.82 -26.59
N PRO A 22 -4.61 1.98 -27.92
CA PRO A 22 -3.73 1.13 -28.75
C PRO A 22 -2.24 1.20 -28.36
N ASN A 23 -1.80 2.29 -27.73
CA ASN A 23 -0.42 2.49 -27.27
C ASN A 23 -0.11 1.85 -25.91
N MET A 24 -1.07 1.16 -25.29
CA MET A 24 -0.92 0.60 -23.95
C MET A 24 0.28 -0.37 -23.86
N ALA A 25 0.51 -1.18 -24.88
CA ALA A 25 1.64 -2.12 -24.93
C ALA A 25 2.99 -1.39 -24.97
N ILE A 26 3.13 -0.34 -25.77
CA ILE A 26 4.35 0.46 -25.88
C ILE A 26 4.62 1.17 -24.55
N ASN A 27 3.61 1.79 -23.97
CA ASN A 27 3.73 2.46 -22.67
C ASN A 27 4.18 1.47 -21.58
N GLN A 28 3.66 0.26 -21.58
CA GLN A 28 4.06 -0.77 -20.60
C GLN A 28 5.54 -1.18 -20.74
N VAL A 29 6.05 -1.30 -21.97
CA VAL A 29 7.47 -1.58 -22.21
C VAL A 29 8.35 -0.42 -21.73
N VAL A 30 7.94 0.82 -21.99
CA VAL A 30 8.66 2.02 -21.53
C VAL A 30 8.73 2.06 -20.01
N TRP A 31 7.59 1.84 -19.32
CA TRP A 31 7.54 1.79 -17.86
C TRP A 31 8.36 0.64 -17.27
N LEU A 32 8.37 -0.53 -17.92
CA LEU A 32 9.22 -1.64 -17.52
C LEU A 32 10.70 -1.29 -17.62
N PHE A 33 11.11 -0.71 -18.75
CA PHE A 33 12.50 -0.28 -18.95
C PHE A 33 12.93 0.75 -17.91
N LEU A 34 12.10 1.77 -17.68
CA LEU A 34 12.34 2.80 -16.65
C LEU A 34 12.46 2.16 -15.25
N GLY A 35 11.59 1.20 -14.92
CA GLY A 35 11.63 0.48 -13.66
C GLY A 35 12.92 -0.34 -13.48
N VAL A 36 13.40 -1.00 -14.53
CA VAL A 36 14.66 -1.75 -14.50
C VAL A 36 15.86 -0.81 -14.33
N VAL A 37 15.90 0.31 -15.06
CA VAL A 37 16.96 1.32 -14.92
C VAL A 37 16.98 1.89 -13.50
N LEU A 38 15.82 2.23 -12.95
CA LEU A 38 15.69 2.72 -11.58
C LEU A 38 16.16 1.68 -10.55
N MET A 39 15.79 0.42 -10.74
CA MET A 39 16.24 -0.68 -9.89
C MET A 39 17.77 -0.81 -9.89
N ILE A 40 18.39 -0.79 -11.07
CA ILE A 40 19.86 -0.86 -11.21
C ILE A 40 20.51 0.36 -10.54
N ALA A 41 19.97 1.56 -10.75
CA ALA A 41 20.46 2.77 -10.12
C ALA A 41 20.39 2.67 -8.59
N ILE A 42 19.27 2.23 -8.03
CA ILE A 42 19.11 2.03 -6.58
C ILE A 42 20.15 1.01 -6.07
N MET A 43 20.32 -0.12 -6.74
CA MET A 43 21.32 -1.12 -6.34
C MET A 43 22.76 -0.60 -6.41
N ALA A 44 23.07 0.25 -7.39
CA ALA A 44 24.41 0.84 -7.55
C ALA A 44 24.70 1.91 -6.48
N PHE A 45 23.71 2.75 -6.15
CA PHE A 45 23.89 3.87 -5.21
C PHE A 45 23.67 3.47 -3.75
N LEU A 46 22.76 2.53 -3.47
CA LEU A 46 22.43 2.07 -2.13
C LEU A 46 23.28 0.88 -1.69
N ARG A 47 24.59 1.03 -1.71
CA ARG A 47 25.51 -0.02 -1.24
C ARG A 47 25.44 -0.28 0.27
N ASN A 48 25.08 0.73 1.05
CA ASN A 48 25.02 0.64 2.51
C ASN A 48 23.64 1.07 3.02
N PRO A 49 22.72 0.10 3.27
CA PRO A 49 21.38 0.39 3.78
C PRO A 49 21.41 1.07 5.16
N ASP A 50 22.47 0.86 5.97
CA ASP A 50 22.63 1.49 7.29
C ASP A 50 22.68 3.03 7.21
N ARG A 51 23.17 3.59 6.09
CA ARG A 51 23.16 5.04 5.89
C ARG A 51 21.74 5.59 5.78
N LEU A 52 20.81 4.84 5.20
CA LEU A 52 19.39 5.25 5.12
C LEU A 52 18.75 5.30 6.51
N ALA A 53 19.14 4.41 7.41
CA ALA A 53 18.64 4.40 8.77
C ALA A 53 18.93 5.71 9.53
N ASN A 54 20.02 6.39 9.19
CA ASN A 54 20.34 7.70 9.77
C ASN A 54 19.37 8.81 9.31
N TYR A 55 18.79 8.68 8.13
CA TYR A 55 17.86 9.64 7.54
C TYR A 55 16.37 9.23 7.72
N LYS A 56 16.07 8.29 8.63
CA LYS A 56 14.73 7.74 8.83
C LYS A 56 13.63 8.80 9.00
N TYR A 57 13.87 9.84 9.81
CA TYR A 57 12.88 10.90 10.01
C TYR A 57 12.69 11.79 8.77
N THR A 58 13.77 12.06 8.03
CA THR A 58 13.68 12.75 6.74
C THR A 58 12.87 11.93 5.75
N LEU A 59 13.11 10.62 5.67
CA LEU A 59 12.32 9.69 4.84
C LEU A 59 10.85 9.70 5.25
N ALA A 60 10.55 9.68 6.55
CA ALA A 60 9.19 9.75 7.04
C ALA A 60 8.47 11.03 6.58
N ILE A 61 9.12 12.18 6.73
CA ILE A 61 8.56 13.47 6.29
C ILE A 61 8.35 13.49 4.78
N VAL A 62 9.32 13.03 3.99
CA VAL A 62 9.18 12.94 2.52
C VAL A 62 8.04 11.99 2.14
N GLY A 63 7.90 10.85 2.80
CA GLY A 63 6.80 9.92 2.58
C GLY A 63 5.44 10.54 2.85
N VAL A 64 5.29 11.28 3.94
CA VAL A 64 4.05 12.01 4.28
C VAL A 64 3.76 13.11 3.27
N ILE A 65 4.75 13.89 2.85
CA ILE A 65 4.58 14.94 1.82
C ILE A 65 4.11 14.31 0.49
N LEU A 66 4.68 13.19 0.10
CA LEU A 66 4.26 12.47 -1.11
C LEU A 66 2.81 11.97 -0.99
N LEU A 67 2.39 11.45 0.17
CA LEU A 67 0.99 11.06 0.38
C LEU A 67 0.04 12.26 0.32
N LEU A 68 0.43 13.41 0.85
CA LEU A 68 -0.41 14.61 0.82
C LEU A 68 -0.44 15.29 -0.56
N SER A 69 0.51 14.99 -1.45
CA SER A 69 0.64 15.70 -2.74
C SER A 69 -0.59 15.60 -3.66
N PRO A 70 -1.35 14.47 -3.74
CA PRO A 70 -2.56 14.41 -4.56
C PRO A 70 -3.72 15.24 -3.99
N MET A 71 -3.66 15.60 -2.72
CA MET A 71 -4.71 16.43 -2.09
C MET A 71 -4.56 17.91 -2.45
N ILE A 72 -3.43 18.32 -3.05
CA ILE A 72 -3.19 19.71 -3.44
C ILE A 72 -4.14 20.08 -4.59
N PRO A 73 -4.98 21.13 -4.43
CA PRO A 73 -5.86 21.58 -5.50
C PRO A 73 -5.09 21.99 -6.76
N GLY A 74 -5.55 21.54 -7.94
CA GLY A 74 -4.95 21.87 -9.23
C GLY A 74 -3.89 20.89 -9.73
N ILE A 75 -3.36 19.97 -8.90
CA ILE A 75 -2.37 18.96 -9.29
C ILE A 75 -2.96 17.55 -9.20
N GLY A 76 -3.74 17.30 -8.15
CA GLY A 76 -4.41 16.03 -7.93
C GLY A 76 -5.68 15.87 -8.77
N GLN A 77 -5.83 14.69 -9.36
CA GLN A 77 -7.02 14.32 -10.12
C GLN A 77 -7.84 13.28 -9.36
N GLU A 78 -9.15 13.52 -9.31
CA GLU A 78 -10.11 12.58 -8.72
C GLU A 78 -10.53 11.56 -9.77
N ILE A 79 -10.22 10.27 -9.51
CA ILE A 79 -10.60 9.16 -10.37
C ILE A 79 -11.40 8.17 -9.50
N TYR A 80 -12.62 7.88 -9.89
CA TYR A 80 -13.55 6.99 -9.17
C TYR A 80 -13.76 7.38 -7.69
N GLY A 81 -13.78 8.70 -7.39
CA GLY A 81 -14.00 9.20 -6.03
C GLY A 81 -12.78 9.20 -5.11
N SER A 82 -11.61 8.83 -5.61
CA SER A 82 -10.34 8.86 -4.88
C SER A 82 -9.36 9.83 -5.51
N ARG A 83 -8.70 10.68 -4.70
CA ARG A 83 -7.67 11.63 -5.16
C ARG A 83 -6.29 11.09 -4.86
N ILE A 84 -5.81 10.14 -5.68
CA ILE A 84 -4.53 9.46 -5.48
C ILE A 84 -3.57 9.64 -6.65
N TRP A 85 -4.01 10.30 -7.73
CA TRP A 85 -3.24 10.47 -8.94
C TRP A 85 -2.76 11.91 -9.12
N LEU A 86 -1.50 12.06 -9.54
CA LEU A 86 -0.96 13.32 -10.03
C LEU A 86 -0.86 13.28 -11.55
N HIS A 87 -1.27 14.39 -12.19
CA HIS A 87 -1.09 14.62 -13.62
C HIS A 87 -0.05 15.72 -13.83
N VAL A 88 1.07 15.38 -14.44
CA VAL A 88 2.13 16.34 -14.76
C VAL A 88 2.57 16.12 -16.20
N GLY A 89 2.36 17.12 -17.07
CA GLY A 89 2.88 17.08 -18.43
C GLY A 89 2.39 15.93 -19.29
N GLY A 90 1.15 15.46 -19.09
CA GLY A 90 0.57 14.31 -19.81
C GLY A 90 0.90 12.94 -19.20
N PHE A 91 1.69 12.89 -18.14
CA PHE A 91 1.96 11.66 -17.38
C PHE A 91 1.12 11.61 -16.11
N SER A 92 0.53 10.45 -15.84
CA SER A 92 -0.17 10.17 -14.60
C SER A 92 0.66 9.22 -13.76
N PHE A 93 0.91 9.57 -12.52
CA PHE A 93 1.55 8.66 -11.57
C PHE A 93 0.91 8.77 -10.19
N GLN A 94 1.05 7.73 -9.40
CA GLN A 94 0.52 7.67 -8.05
C GLN A 94 1.66 7.84 -7.03
N PRO A 95 1.78 9.00 -6.35
CA PRO A 95 2.85 9.23 -5.39
C PRO A 95 2.83 8.25 -4.21
N GLY A 96 1.64 7.74 -3.86
CA GLY A 96 1.44 6.74 -2.82
C GLY A 96 2.28 5.48 -3.02
N GLU A 97 2.57 5.06 -4.26
CA GLU A 97 3.43 3.91 -4.54
C GLU A 97 4.88 4.15 -4.10
N ILE A 98 5.40 5.35 -4.34
CA ILE A 98 6.73 5.76 -3.88
C ILE A 98 6.73 5.96 -2.36
N ALA A 99 5.69 6.59 -1.83
CA ALA A 99 5.53 6.82 -0.41
C ALA A 99 5.53 5.53 0.40
N LYS A 100 4.88 4.45 -0.10
CA LYS A 100 4.91 3.11 0.52
C LYS A 100 6.35 2.62 0.75
N ILE A 101 7.18 2.71 -0.27
CA ILE A 101 8.59 2.28 -0.18
C ILE A 101 9.34 3.12 0.85
N ILE A 102 9.16 4.43 0.82
CA ILE A 102 9.85 5.36 1.73
C ILE A 102 9.41 5.12 3.19
N ILE A 103 8.14 4.91 3.44
CA ILE A 103 7.61 4.62 4.79
C ILE A 103 8.12 3.27 5.29
N VAL A 104 8.23 2.25 4.43
CA VAL A 104 8.82 0.95 4.79
C VAL A 104 10.30 1.12 5.16
N LEU A 105 11.05 1.95 4.45
CA LEU A 105 12.45 2.27 4.81
C LEU A 105 12.55 3.00 6.16
N PHE A 106 11.66 3.95 6.43
CA PHE A 106 11.55 4.57 7.75
C PHE A 106 11.29 3.53 8.84
N LEU A 107 10.28 2.67 8.65
CA LEU A 107 9.92 1.61 9.60
C LEU A 107 11.10 0.68 9.85
N ALA A 108 11.78 0.23 8.80
CA ALA A 108 12.94 -0.64 8.91
C ALA A 108 14.06 0.01 9.75
N GLY A 109 14.41 1.26 9.45
CA GLY A 109 15.43 2.00 10.17
C GLY A 109 15.06 2.26 11.63
N TYR A 110 13.80 2.60 11.89
CA TYR A 110 13.31 2.83 13.25
C TYR A 110 13.27 1.55 14.08
N LEU A 111 12.72 0.48 13.54
CA LEU A 111 12.59 -0.81 14.21
C LEU A 111 13.96 -1.45 14.48
N ALA A 112 14.90 -1.34 13.55
CA ALA A 112 16.26 -1.86 13.74
C ALA A 112 16.97 -1.19 14.94
N GLN A 113 16.81 0.13 15.09
CA GLN A 113 17.47 0.89 16.17
C GLN A 113 16.76 0.71 17.53
N ASN A 114 15.46 0.44 17.56
CA ASN A 114 14.67 0.36 18.80
C ASN A 114 14.19 -1.08 19.11
N ARG A 115 14.76 -2.08 18.45
CA ARG A 115 14.35 -3.48 18.54
C ARG A 115 14.29 -3.99 19.99
N GLU A 116 15.34 -3.72 20.77
CA GLU A 116 15.42 -4.19 22.15
C GLU A 116 14.35 -3.57 23.03
N MET A 117 14.16 -2.25 22.94
CA MET A 117 13.15 -1.53 23.71
C MET A 117 11.73 -1.98 23.38
N LEU A 118 11.45 -2.24 22.09
CA LEU A 118 10.14 -2.70 21.63
C LEU A 118 9.87 -4.17 22.00
N SER A 119 10.92 -4.96 22.28
CA SER A 119 10.79 -6.37 22.70
C SER A 119 10.61 -6.53 24.21
N VAL A 120 10.98 -5.53 25.00
CA VAL A 120 10.85 -5.55 26.46
C VAL A 120 9.55 -4.88 26.89
N PHE A 121 8.68 -5.62 27.57
CA PHE A 121 7.41 -5.12 28.07
C PHE A 121 7.60 -4.65 29.52
N THR A 122 7.73 -3.35 29.68
CA THR A 122 8.05 -2.70 30.96
C THR A 122 6.82 -2.18 31.70
N TRP A 123 5.75 -1.88 30.99
CA TRP A 123 4.53 -1.34 31.59
C TRP A 123 3.57 -2.44 31.99
N HIS A 124 3.08 -2.35 33.23
CA HIS A 124 2.09 -3.27 33.80
C HIS A 124 0.76 -2.54 33.88
N VAL A 125 -0.25 -3.00 33.12
CA VAL A 125 -1.63 -2.55 33.21
C VAL A 125 -2.48 -3.77 33.59
N GLY A 126 -2.68 -3.94 34.89
CA GLY A 126 -3.33 -5.14 35.42
C GLY A 126 -2.52 -6.42 35.09
N PRO A 127 -3.15 -7.44 34.52
CA PRO A 127 -2.47 -8.71 34.19
C PRO A 127 -1.63 -8.60 32.88
N PHE A 128 -1.76 -7.49 32.14
CA PHE A 128 -1.10 -7.31 30.84
C PHE A 128 0.21 -6.54 30.98
N ARG A 129 1.24 -7.05 30.29
CA ARG A 129 2.52 -6.37 30.14
C ARG A 129 2.51 -5.67 28.78
N LEU A 130 2.70 -4.36 28.78
CA LEU A 130 2.72 -3.53 27.57
C LEU A 130 4.15 -3.07 27.26
N PRO A 131 4.47 -2.85 25.98
CA PRO A 131 5.73 -2.25 25.57
C PRO A 131 5.83 -0.80 26.04
N ASP A 132 7.04 -0.25 26.07
CA ASP A 132 7.26 1.14 26.42
C ASP A 132 6.60 2.07 25.40
N ILE A 133 5.62 2.85 25.88
CA ILE A 133 4.85 3.79 25.05
C ILE A 133 5.73 4.88 24.44
N ARG A 134 6.81 5.27 25.14
CA ARG A 134 7.72 6.32 24.65
C ARG A 134 8.43 5.89 23.37
N THR A 135 8.77 4.62 23.27
CA THR A 135 9.39 4.05 22.07
C THR A 135 8.38 3.77 20.97
N LEU A 136 7.14 3.41 21.32
CA LEU A 136 6.07 3.19 20.34
C LEU A 136 5.51 4.49 19.77
N LEU A 137 5.47 5.57 20.56
CA LEU A 137 4.78 6.80 20.19
C LEU A 137 5.28 7.43 18.88
N PRO A 138 6.59 7.65 18.65
CA PRO A 138 7.07 8.19 17.38
C PRO A 138 6.72 7.30 16.19
N LEU A 139 6.80 5.99 16.38
CA LEU A 139 6.45 5.00 15.37
C LEU A 139 4.97 5.08 15.01
N LEU A 140 4.08 5.10 16.02
CA LEU A 140 2.65 5.19 15.82
C LEU A 140 2.21 6.54 15.25
N LEU A 141 2.84 7.65 15.65
CA LEU A 141 2.52 8.97 15.11
C LEU A 141 2.85 9.07 13.62
N MET A 142 4.05 8.64 13.22
CA MET A 142 4.48 8.72 11.82
C MET A 142 3.68 7.75 10.94
N TRP A 143 3.58 6.49 11.38
CA TRP A 143 2.84 5.49 10.63
C TRP A 143 1.33 5.75 10.67
N GLY A 144 0.77 6.08 11.84
CA GLY A 144 -0.64 6.38 12.01
C GLY A 144 -1.05 7.62 11.22
N GLY A 145 -0.20 8.65 11.18
CA GLY A 145 -0.41 9.82 10.32
C GLY A 145 -0.47 9.46 8.85
N ALA A 146 0.47 8.65 8.35
CA ALA A 146 0.44 8.13 6.98
C ALA A 146 -0.81 7.30 6.70
N MET A 147 -1.19 6.44 7.64
CA MET A 147 -2.40 5.61 7.55
C MET A 147 -3.67 6.45 7.47
N LEU A 148 -3.78 7.49 8.30
CA LEU A 148 -4.92 8.40 8.28
C LEU A 148 -5.05 9.10 6.93
N ILE A 149 -3.95 9.59 6.34
CA ILE A 149 -3.97 10.22 5.01
C ILE A 149 -4.54 9.25 3.97
N VAL A 150 -4.04 8.01 3.92
CA VAL A 150 -4.51 6.99 2.95
C VAL A 150 -5.99 6.65 3.15
N VAL A 151 -6.48 6.63 4.40
CA VAL A 151 -7.91 6.43 4.69
C VAL A 151 -8.74 7.64 4.21
N PHE A 152 -8.25 8.87 4.39
CA PHE A 152 -8.91 10.08 3.88
C PHE A 152 -8.93 10.14 2.35
N GLU A 153 -7.92 9.59 1.68
CA GLU A 153 -7.89 9.40 0.21
C GLU A 153 -8.91 8.35 -0.27
N LYS A 154 -9.61 7.68 0.65
CA LYS A 154 -10.56 6.58 0.39
C LYS A 154 -9.91 5.35 -0.27
N ASP A 155 -8.59 5.20 -0.13
CA ASP A 155 -7.85 4.03 -0.62
C ASP A 155 -7.68 3.00 0.50
N LEU A 156 -8.78 2.34 0.86
CA LEU A 156 -8.80 1.33 1.92
C LEU A 156 -7.95 0.09 1.56
N GLY A 157 -7.76 -0.19 0.28
CA GLY A 157 -6.89 -1.27 -0.17
C GLY A 157 -5.43 -1.02 0.19
N SER A 158 -4.91 0.17 -0.15
CA SER A 158 -3.57 0.60 0.28
C SER A 158 -3.46 0.70 1.79
N ALA A 159 -4.49 1.21 2.47
CA ALA A 159 -4.52 1.28 3.94
C ALA A 159 -4.32 -0.09 4.59
N LEU A 160 -5.00 -1.12 4.09
CA LEU A 160 -4.84 -2.49 4.59
C LEU A 160 -3.42 -3.02 4.35
N VAL A 161 -2.85 -2.79 3.15
CA VAL A 161 -1.47 -3.19 2.83
C VAL A 161 -0.47 -2.48 3.75
N PHE A 162 -0.61 -1.17 3.97
CA PHE A 162 0.24 -0.42 4.90
C PHE A 162 0.16 -0.98 6.32
N PHE A 163 -1.05 -1.30 6.77
CA PHE A 163 -1.26 -1.88 8.09
C PHE A 163 -0.57 -3.25 8.23
N LEU A 164 -0.78 -4.14 7.27
CA LEU A 164 -0.21 -5.48 7.29
C LEU A 164 1.32 -5.45 7.22
N VAL A 165 1.90 -4.60 6.37
CA VAL A 165 3.36 -4.42 6.30
C VAL A 165 3.91 -3.95 7.65
N PHE A 166 3.29 -2.94 8.25
CA PHE A 166 3.67 -2.47 9.59
C PHE A 166 3.63 -3.59 10.63
N LEU A 167 2.55 -4.34 10.67
CA LEU A 167 2.32 -5.41 11.62
C LEU A 167 3.36 -6.53 11.47
N VAL A 168 3.63 -6.95 10.23
CA VAL A 168 4.63 -7.98 9.93
C VAL A 168 6.04 -7.49 10.31
N MET A 169 6.39 -6.26 9.94
CA MET A 169 7.69 -5.68 10.28
C MET A 169 7.89 -5.56 11.80
N LEU A 170 6.86 -5.13 12.53
CA LEU A 170 6.89 -5.04 13.99
C LEU A 170 7.04 -6.43 14.65
N TYR A 171 6.35 -7.42 14.12
CA TYR A 171 6.51 -8.81 14.57
C TYR A 171 7.91 -9.35 14.28
N VAL A 172 8.43 -9.19 13.08
CA VAL A 172 9.77 -9.67 12.70
C VAL A 172 10.85 -8.98 13.53
N ALA A 173 10.71 -7.69 13.80
CA ALA A 173 11.67 -6.94 14.60
C ALA A 173 11.68 -7.37 16.08
N THR A 174 10.51 -7.65 16.65
CA THR A 174 10.36 -7.90 18.10
C THR A 174 10.25 -9.36 18.48
N GLY A 175 9.82 -10.24 17.57
CA GLY A 175 9.50 -11.64 17.83
C GLY A 175 8.26 -11.86 18.70
N LYS A 176 7.47 -10.80 18.99
CA LYS A 176 6.34 -10.88 19.94
C LYS A 176 5.02 -11.10 19.23
N LYS A 177 4.41 -12.27 19.40
CA LYS A 177 3.07 -12.60 18.86
C LYS A 177 1.97 -11.67 19.35
N PHE A 178 2.17 -10.99 20.47
CA PHE A 178 1.28 -9.97 21.02
C PHE A 178 0.88 -8.91 19.99
N TYR A 179 1.84 -8.39 19.23
CA TYR A 179 1.58 -7.39 18.20
C TYR A 179 0.71 -7.94 17.06
N LEU A 180 0.90 -9.22 16.68
CA LEU A 180 0.05 -9.86 15.66
C LEU A 180 -1.38 -10.00 16.13
N VAL A 181 -1.59 -10.46 17.37
CA VAL A 181 -2.93 -10.68 17.92
C VAL A 181 -3.70 -9.36 18.00
N ILE A 182 -3.08 -8.32 18.57
CA ILE A 182 -3.70 -7.01 18.65
C ILE A 182 -3.93 -6.43 17.26
N GLY A 183 -2.94 -6.54 16.37
CA GLY A 183 -3.05 -6.02 15.01
C GLY A 183 -4.19 -6.68 14.22
N LEU A 184 -4.32 -8.00 14.27
CA LEU A 184 -5.42 -8.70 13.63
C LEU A 184 -6.78 -8.32 14.23
N GLY A 185 -6.84 -8.13 15.56
CA GLY A 185 -8.04 -7.59 16.22
C GLY A 185 -8.41 -6.19 15.70
N LEU A 186 -7.42 -5.31 15.54
CA LEU A 186 -7.63 -3.97 14.98
C LEU A 186 -8.07 -4.01 13.51
N VAL A 187 -7.54 -4.93 12.69
CA VAL A 187 -8.01 -5.15 11.31
C VAL A 187 -9.48 -5.56 11.30
N ALA A 188 -9.87 -6.48 12.17
CA ALA A 188 -11.26 -6.93 12.25
C ALA A 188 -12.19 -5.77 12.68
N ILE A 189 -11.83 -5.02 13.71
CA ILE A 189 -12.61 -3.85 14.17
C ILE A 189 -12.64 -2.76 13.09
N GLY A 190 -11.49 -2.46 12.47
CA GLY A 190 -11.38 -1.48 11.40
C GLY A 190 -12.18 -1.88 10.15
N GLY A 191 -12.19 -3.17 9.81
CA GLY A 191 -12.98 -3.70 8.69
C GLY A 191 -14.49 -3.56 8.93
N VAL A 192 -14.94 -3.89 10.14
CA VAL A 192 -16.34 -3.66 10.54
C VAL A 192 -16.67 -2.16 10.54
N GLY A 193 -15.79 -1.33 11.11
CA GLY A 193 -15.97 0.13 11.08
C GLY A 193 -16.03 0.69 9.65
N ALA A 194 -15.15 0.22 8.75
CA ALA A 194 -15.14 0.63 7.36
C ALA A 194 -16.43 0.22 6.62
N TYR A 195 -16.97 -0.95 6.94
CA TYR A 195 -18.25 -1.38 6.38
C TYR A 195 -19.40 -0.42 6.71
N PHE A 196 -19.46 0.09 7.94
CA PHE A 196 -20.50 1.04 8.33
C PHE A 196 -20.23 2.49 7.92
N ALA A 197 -18.95 2.83 7.70
CA ALA A 197 -18.56 4.21 7.39
C ALA A 197 -18.53 4.53 5.90
N PHE A 198 -18.38 3.51 5.02
CA PHE A 198 -18.14 3.72 3.60
C PHE A 198 -19.05 2.87 2.71
N ASP A 199 -19.92 3.52 1.92
CA ASP A 199 -20.87 2.85 1.02
C ASP A 199 -20.17 1.96 -0.03
N HIS A 200 -18.99 2.37 -0.52
CA HIS A 200 -18.23 1.56 -1.47
C HIS A 200 -17.70 0.24 -0.87
N VAL A 201 -17.50 0.16 0.45
CA VAL A 201 -17.15 -1.09 1.13
C VAL A 201 -18.36 -2.01 1.18
N GLN A 202 -19.54 -1.47 1.51
CA GLN A 202 -20.80 -2.23 1.49
C GLN A 202 -21.07 -2.81 0.10
N THR A 203 -20.91 -1.99 -0.95
CA THR A 203 -21.06 -2.42 -2.33
C THR A 203 -20.09 -3.56 -2.67
N ARG A 204 -18.81 -3.45 -2.28
CA ARG A 204 -17.82 -4.50 -2.52
C ARG A 204 -18.13 -5.79 -1.78
N VAL A 205 -18.61 -5.71 -0.53
CA VAL A 205 -19.02 -6.89 0.24
C VAL A 205 -20.26 -7.54 -0.39
N ALA A 206 -21.26 -6.75 -0.78
CA ALA A 206 -22.45 -7.25 -1.46
C ALA A 206 -22.10 -7.93 -2.79
N THR A 207 -21.24 -7.32 -3.60
CA THR A 207 -20.74 -7.88 -4.85
C THR A 207 -19.93 -9.17 -4.63
N TRP A 208 -19.14 -9.23 -3.58
CA TRP A 208 -18.38 -10.44 -3.25
C TRP A 208 -19.28 -11.61 -2.85
N LEU A 209 -20.35 -11.33 -2.09
CA LEU A 209 -21.31 -12.35 -1.67
C LEU A 209 -22.20 -12.83 -2.82
N ASN A 210 -22.62 -11.93 -3.70
CA ASN A 210 -23.43 -12.25 -4.87
C ASN A 210 -23.05 -11.41 -6.09
N PRO A 211 -22.00 -11.81 -6.85
CA PRO A 211 -21.52 -11.07 -8.00
C PRO A 211 -22.51 -11.00 -9.17
N PHE A 212 -23.43 -11.96 -9.25
CA PHE A 212 -24.41 -12.04 -10.33
C PHE A 212 -25.64 -11.13 -10.11
N ALA A 213 -25.79 -10.52 -8.93
CA ALA A 213 -26.90 -9.61 -8.67
C ALA A 213 -26.85 -8.35 -9.57
N ASP A 214 -25.64 -7.87 -9.90
CA ASP A 214 -25.41 -6.76 -10.82
C ASP A 214 -24.21 -7.07 -11.71
N ALA A 215 -24.36 -8.09 -12.55
CA ALA A 215 -23.28 -8.64 -13.37
C ALA A 215 -22.70 -7.66 -14.41
N GLN A 216 -23.44 -6.60 -14.78
CA GLN A 216 -23.05 -5.67 -15.82
C GLN A 216 -22.34 -4.39 -15.29
N ASN A 217 -22.51 -4.06 -14.01
CA ASN A 217 -21.91 -2.88 -13.40
C ASN A 217 -20.94 -3.26 -12.26
N THR A 218 -21.43 -3.27 -11.02
CA THR A 218 -20.60 -3.46 -9.83
C THR A 218 -19.95 -4.86 -9.78
N GLY A 219 -20.66 -5.89 -10.25
CA GLY A 219 -20.19 -7.28 -10.32
C GLY A 219 -19.37 -7.64 -11.54
N TYR A 220 -19.30 -6.77 -12.55
CA TYR A 220 -18.72 -7.07 -13.87
C TYR A 220 -17.31 -7.70 -13.79
N GLN A 221 -16.39 -7.10 -13.03
CA GLN A 221 -15.03 -7.61 -12.92
C GLN A 221 -14.99 -9.03 -12.33
N LEU A 222 -15.79 -9.28 -11.29
CA LEU A 222 -15.82 -10.57 -10.62
C LEU A 222 -16.43 -11.64 -11.51
N VAL A 223 -17.55 -11.32 -12.17
CA VAL A 223 -18.25 -12.21 -13.11
C VAL A 223 -17.35 -12.56 -14.31
N GLN A 224 -16.68 -11.58 -14.90
CA GLN A 224 -15.70 -11.82 -15.98
C GLN A 224 -14.53 -12.68 -15.52
N THR A 225 -14.06 -12.48 -14.28
CA THR A 225 -13.02 -13.34 -13.71
C THR A 225 -13.49 -14.78 -13.55
N ILE A 226 -14.73 -14.98 -13.07
CA ILE A 226 -15.33 -16.32 -12.94
C ILE A 226 -15.46 -16.98 -14.32
N TYR A 227 -15.96 -16.25 -15.32
CA TYR A 227 -16.06 -16.76 -16.69
C TYR A 227 -14.70 -17.11 -17.27
N SER A 228 -13.70 -16.24 -17.11
CA SER A 228 -12.32 -16.52 -17.57
C SER A 228 -11.72 -17.76 -16.91
N LEU A 229 -12.05 -18.03 -15.65
CA LEU A 229 -11.62 -19.26 -14.96
C LEU A 229 -12.41 -20.49 -15.41
N ALA A 230 -13.67 -20.32 -15.80
CA ALA A 230 -14.51 -21.43 -16.29
C ALA A 230 -14.17 -21.80 -17.75
N ASP A 231 -13.89 -20.80 -18.57
CA ASP A 231 -13.54 -20.96 -19.99
C ASP A 231 -12.03 -21.18 -20.21
N GLY A 232 -11.24 -21.08 -19.14
CA GLY A 232 -9.79 -21.14 -19.18
C GLY A 232 -9.26 -22.54 -19.44
N ASP A 233 -9.12 -22.87 -20.72
CA ASP A 233 -8.27 -23.93 -21.22
C ASP A 233 -6.80 -23.51 -21.29
#